data_8b4650b3c87d0942646fefbfcdfe68ef
#
_entry.id   8b4650b3c87d0942646fefbfcdfe68ef
#
_cell.length_a   1.000
_cell.length_b   1.000
_cell.length_c   1.000
_cell.angle_alpha   90.00
_cell.angle_beta   90.00
_cell.angle_gamma   90.00
#
_symmetry.space_group_name_H-M   'P 1'
#
loop_
_entity.id
_entity.type
_entity.pdbx_description
1 polymer ?
#
loop_
_entity_poly.entity_id
_entity_poly.type
_entity_poly.pdbx_seq_one_letter_code
_entity_poly.pdbx_strand_id
1 'polypeptide(L)'
;MDSDQKTLNITTVGANTLARAGRARITSIQGLGIASSTIIFYDSADASTPGTAVATYKYGTEGLEVYIPGSGIKFENGIVYNLAGAGGSITVTITGA
;
A
#
# COMPACT_ATOMS: atom_id res chain seq x y z
N MET A 1 16.92 11.45 13.90
CA MET A 1 16.21 11.02 13.49
C MET A 1 16.20 10.11 12.68
N ASP A 2 16.21 9.47 12.68
CA ASP A 2 16.28 8.71 11.73
C ASP A 2 15.16 8.21 11.29
N SER A 3 15.04 7.94 10.25
CA SER A 3 13.80 7.60 9.77
C SER A 3 13.68 6.12 9.66
N ASP A 4 12.50 5.63 9.92
CA ASP A 4 12.21 4.21 9.79
C ASP A 4 11.56 3.92 8.46
N GLN A 5 12.02 4.59 7.42
CA GLN A 5 11.43 4.37 6.11
C GLN A 5 11.81 3.01 5.55
N LYS A 6 10.84 2.36 4.97
CA LYS A 6 11.02 1.10 4.29
C LYS A 6 10.28 1.15 2.97
N THR A 7 10.82 0.46 1.97
CA THR A 7 10.08 0.26 0.73
C THR A 7 9.58 -1.17 0.68
N LEU A 8 8.40 -1.33 0.15
CA LEU A 8 7.77 -2.63 -0.01
C LEU A 8 7.42 -2.82 -1.47
N ASN A 9 7.91 -3.89 -2.07
CA ASN A 9 7.55 -4.22 -3.44
C ASN A 9 6.43 -5.24 -3.44
N ILE A 10 5.34 -4.90 -4.12
CA ILE A 10 4.17 -5.75 -4.20
C ILE A 10 4.02 -6.21 -5.64
N THR A 11 4.17 -7.51 -5.85
CA THR A 11 4.09 -8.07 -7.20
C THR A 11 3.05 -9.18 -7.31
N THR A 12 2.53 -9.65 -6.19
CA THR A 12 1.60 -10.78 -6.16
C THR A 12 0.17 -10.28 -6.05
N VAL A 13 -0.65 -10.68 -7.01
CA VAL A 13 -2.08 -10.40 -7.00
C VAL A 13 -2.77 -11.46 -6.15
N GLY A 14 -3.82 -11.05 -5.45
CA GLY A 14 -4.65 -12.01 -4.75
C GLY A 14 -5.00 -11.61 -3.33
N ALA A 15 -4.67 -12.46 -2.38
CA ALA A 15 -5.17 -12.35 -1.02
C ALA A 15 -4.64 -11.11 -0.29
N ASN A 16 -5.38 -10.68 0.70
CA ASN A 16 -4.94 -9.61 1.59
C ASN A 16 -3.64 -10.02 2.28
N THR A 17 -2.71 -9.09 2.35
CA THR A 17 -1.40 -9.36 2.93
C THR A 17 -1.06 -8.26 3.94
N LEU A 18 -0.54 -8.67 5.09
CA LEU A 18 -0.11 -7.73 6.10
C LEU A 18 1.28 -7.19 5.74
N ALA A 19 1.37 -5.89 5.52
CA ALA A 19 2.64 -5.25 5.20
C ALA A 19 3.38 -4.85 6.48
N ARG A 20 2.63 -4.39 7.47
CA ARG A 20 3.23 -3.96 8.72
C ARG A 20 2.18 -3.97 9.82
N ALA A 21 2.53 -4.55 10.96
CA ALA A 21 1.69 -4.48 12.15
C ALA A 21 2.10 -3.25 12.95
N GLY A 22 1.13 -2.60 13.58
CA GLY A 22 1.38 -1.43 14.37
C GLY A 22 1.27 -0.14 13.56
N ARG A 23 1.36 0.97 14.25
CA ARG A 23 1.15 2.29 13.64
C ARG A 23 2.21 2.60 12.59
N ALA A 24 1.77 3.12 11.46
CA ALA A 24 2.66 3.42 10.35
C ALA A 24 2.03 4.45 9.42
N ARG A 25 2.79 4.91 8.45
CA ARG A 25 2.31 5.85 7.44
C ARG A 25 2.82 5.45 6.08
N ILE A 26 2.01 5.72 5.06
CA ILE A 26 2.41 5.53 3.67
C ILE A 26 2.68 6.92 3.09
N THR A 27 3.88 7.13 2.58
CA THR A 27 4.29 8.44 2.07
C THR A 27 4.36 8.51 0.57
N SER A 28 4.56 7.40 -0.12
CA SER A 28 4.52 7.40 -1.57
C SER A 28 4.17 6.03 -2.10
N ILE A 29 3.57 6.00 -3.27
CA ILE A 29 3.19 4.78 -3.97
C ILE A 29 3.57 4.97 -5.42
N GLN A 30 4.37 4.04 -5.94
CA GLN A 30 4.77 4.07 -7.34
C GLN A 30 4.54 2.69 -7.92
N GLY A 31 4.09 2.64 -9.15
CA GLY A 31 3.82 1.35 -9.73
C GLY A 31 3.87 1.36 -11.23
N LEU A 32 4.13 0.19 -11.79
CA LEU A 32 4.09 -0.05 -13.21
C LEU A 32 3.11 -1.18 -13.44
N GLY A 33 2.01 -0.87 -14.10
CA GLY A 33 0.96 -1.83 -14.34
C GLY A 33 1.11 -2.52 -15.68
N ILE A 34 0.43 -3.64 -15.79
CA ILE A 34 0.37 -4.39 -17.05
C ILE A 34 -0.95 -4.05 -17.75
N ALA A 35 -2.03 -3.98 -16.98
CA ALA A 35 -3.36 -3.65 -17.47
C ALA A 35 -4.14 -3.09 -16.28
N SER A 36 -5.44 -2.97 -16.41
CA SER A 36 -6.26 -2.42 -15.33
C SER A 36 -6.04 -3.17 -14.02
N SER A 37 -5.64 -2.45 -13.00
CA SER A 37 -5.33 -3.02 -11.70
C SER A 37 -5.77 -2.07 -10.60
N THR A 38 -5.88 -2.61 -9.38
CA THR A 38 -6.30 -1.83 -8.21
C THR A 38 -5.46 -2.25 -7.02
N ILE A 39 -4.91 -1.28 -6.31
CA ILE A 39 -4.25 -1.55 -5.04
C ILE A 39 -5.07 -0.91 -3.93
N ILE A 40 -5.37 -1.69 -2.90
CA ILE A 40 -6.25 -1.26 -1.80
C ILE A 40 -5.47 -1.40 -0.50
N PHE A 41 -5.56 -0.38 0.35
CA PHE A 41 -4.92 -0.40 1.66
C PHE A 41 -5.97 -0.33 2.76
N TYR A 42 -5.76 -1.13 3.81
CA TYR A 42 -6.66 -1.23 4.95
C TYR A 42 -5.89 -0.95 6.24
N ASP A 43 -6.55 -0.31 7.20
CA ASP A 43 -5.96 -0.05 8.50
C ASP A 43 -6.28 -1.21 9.42
N SER A 44 -5.40 -2.19 9.46
CA SER A 44 -5.60 -3.40 10.25
C SER A 44 -4.26 -4.06 10.52
N ALA A 45 -4.18 -4.77 11.63
CA ALA A 45 -3.02 -5.57 11.97
C ALA A 45 -3.23 -7.04 11.62
N ASP A 46 -4.35 -7.37 10.99
CA ASP A 46 -4.69 -8.77 10.68
C ASP A 46 -5.24 -8.85 9.26
N ALA A 47 -4.52 -9.56 8.39
CA ALA A 47 -4.92 -9.69 7.00
C ALA A 47 -6.26 -10.42 6.82
N SER A 48 -6.63 -11.27 7.77
CA SER A 48 -7.89 -12.00 7.66
C SER A 48 -9.10 -11.15 8.06
N THR A 49 -8.87 -10.01 8.73
CA THR A 49 -9.96 -9.10 9.11
C THR A 49 -9.56 -7.66 8.78
N PRO A 50 -9.46 -7.34 7.49
CA PRO A 50 -8.93 -6.03 7.10
C PRO A 50 -9.86 -4.86 7.40
N GLY A 51 -11.16 -5.09 7.48
CA GLY A 51 -12.09 -4.01 7.75
C GLY A 51 -12.37 -3.17 6.51
N THR A 52 -12.57 -1.86 6.72
CA THR A 52 -12.90 -0.94 5.66
C THR A 52 -11.64 -0.40 5.00
N ALA A 53 -11.68 -0.28 3.68
CA ALA A 53 -10.54 0.26 2.94
C ALA A 53 -10.28 1.73 3.32
N VAL A 54 -9.02 2.06 3.51
CA VAL A 54 -8.61 3.43 3.80
C VAL A 54 -8.31 4.17 2.50
N ALA A 55 -7.65 3.51 1.56
CA ALA A 55 -7.26 4.11 0.30
C ALA A 55 -7.30 3.09 -0.81
N THR A 56 -7.74 3.52 -1.99
CA THR A 56 -7.83 2.66 -3.15
C THR A 56 -7.31 3.42 -4.36
N TYR A 57 -6.38 2.82 -5.09
CA TYR A 57 -5.82 3.43 -6.28
C TYR A 57 -5.96 2.48 -7.45
N LYS A 58 -6.46 3.03 -8.57
CA LYS A 58 -6.61 2.28 -9.80
C LYS A 58 -5.55 2.75 -10.80
N TYR A 59 -4.99 1.82 -11.54
CA TYR A 59 -3.96 2.16 -12.50
C TYR A 59 -3.98 1.16 -13.66
N GLY A 60 -3.26 1.51 -14.72
CA GLY A 60 -3.16 0.68 -15.91
C GLY A 60 -1.73 0.62 -16.38
N THR A 61 -1.55 0.47 -17.69
CA THR A 61 -0.20 0.39 -18.28
C THR A 61 0.58 1.67 -18.11
N GLU A 62 -0.08 2.77 -17.83
CA GLU A 62 0.59 4.05 -17.57
C GLU A 62 1.32 4.08 -16.26
N GLY A 63 1.00 3.14 -15.37
CA GLY A 63 1.61 3.12 -14.07
C GLY A 63 0.86 3.96 -13.05
N LEU A 64 1.42 3.99 -11.85
CA LEU A 64 0.84 4.71 -10.73
C LEU A 64 1.94 5.49 -10.05
N GLU A 65 1.67 6.77 -9.79
CA GLU A 65 2.63 7.59 -9.08
C GLU A 65 1.87 8.50 -8.14
N VAL A 66 2.01 8.25 -6.84
CA VAL A 66 1.33 9.03 -5.81
C VAL A 66 2.35 9.48 -4.80
N TYR A 67 2.41 10.77 -4.58
CA TYR A 67 3.21 11.34 -3.52
C TYR A 67 2.27 12.02 -2.54
N ILE A 68 2.36 11.66 -1.28
CA ILE A 68 1.45 12.17 -0.26
C ILE A 68 2.21 13.19 0.57
N PRO A 69 1.87 14.47 0.46
CA PRO A 69 2.59 15.51 1.18
C PRO A 69 2.33 15.43 2.68
N GLY A 70 3.19 16.11 3.43
CA GLY A 70 3.11 16.10 4.87
C GLY A 70 3.63 14.80 5.43
N SER A 71 2.89 14.22 6.36
CA SER A 71 3.31 12.99 7.04
C SER A 71 2.80 11.73 6.39
N GLY A 72 2.11 11.84 5.27
CA GLY A 72 1.55 10.68 4.59
C GLY A 72 0.20 10.26 5.13
N ILE A 73 -0.24 9.08 4.68
CA ILE A 73 -1.50 8.51 5.15
C ILE A 73 -1.21 7.70 6.39
N LYS A 74 -1.92 8.00 7.47
CA LYS A 74 -1.69 7.36 8.76
C LYS A 74 -2.53 6.10 8.92
N PHE A 75 -1.89 5.05 9.42
CA PHE A 75 -2.55 3.79 9.77
C PHE A 75 -2.31 3.54 11.25
N GLU A 76 -3.38 3.39 12.02
CA GLU A 76 -3.27 3.25 13.48
C GLU A 76 -2.95 1.82 13.90
N ASN A 77 -3.49 0.84 13.20
CA ASN A 77 -3.36 -0.56 13.61
C ASN A 77 -2.34 -1.32 12.79
N GLY A 78 -2.17 -0.93 11.57
CA GLY A 78 -1.25 -1.60 10.66
C GLY A 78 -1.65 -1.38 9.23
N ILE A 79 -0.88 -1.95 8.33
CA ILE A 79 -1.13 -1.81 6.90
C ILE A 79 -1.35 -3.19 6.30
N VAL A 80 -2.56 -3.40 5.80
CA VAL A 80 -2.91 -4.58 5.02
C VAL A 80 -3.18 -4.11 3.60
N TYR A 81 -2.71 -4.83 2.61
CA TYR A 81 -2.94 -4.45 1.22
C TYR A 81 -3.49 -5.60 0.41
N ASN A 82 -4.14 -5.24 -0.69
CA ASN A 82 -4.63 -6.20 -1.67
C ASN A 82 -4.38 -5.64 -3.06
N LEU A 83 -3.68 -6.40 -3.88
CA LEU A 83 -3.45 -6.04 -5.28
C LEU A 83 -4.35 -6.90 -6.13
N ALA A 84 -5.20 -6.28 -6.93
CA ALA A 84 -6.18 -6.97 -7.74
C ALA A 84 -6.05 -6.57 -9.20
N GLY A 85 -6.60 -7.38 -10.09
CA GLY A 85 -6.56 -7.12 -11.52
C GLY A 85 -5.38 -7.82 -12.16
N ALA A 86 -4.77 -7.20 -13.17
CA ALA A 86 -3.66 -7.81 -13.88
C ALA A 86 -2.35 -7.72 -13.10
N GLY A 87 -2.28 -6.82 -12.14
CA GLY A 87 -1.10 -6.71 -11.30
C GLY A 87 -0.04 -5.78 -11.85
N GLY A 88 1.19 -6.19 -11.71
CA GLY A 88 2.33 -5.37 -12.06
C GLY A 88 3.28 -5.31 -10.88
N SER A 89 3.94 -4.18 -10.72
CA SER A 89 4.89 -3.98 -9.64
C SER A 89 4.59 -2.66 -8.95
N ILE A 90 4.27 -2.74 -7.67
CA ILE A 90 3.95 -1.56 -6.85
C ILE A 90 5.02 -1.42 -5.77
N THR A 91 5.59 -0.25 -5.68
CA THR A 91 6.53 0.07 -4.60
C THR A 91 5.89 1.07 -3.68
N VAL A 92 5.80 0.72 -2.41
CA VAL A 92 5.18 1.56 -1.39
C VAL A 92 6.25 1.96 -0.39
N THR A 93 6.33 3.24 -0.07
CA THR A 93 7.23 3.72 0.96
C THR A 93 6.47 3.90 2.26
N ILE A 94 6.92 3.23 3.29
CA ILE A 94 6.28 3.18 4.59
C ILE A 94 7.24 3.75 5.62
N THR A 95 6.72 4.60 6.51
CA THR A 95 7.50 5.06 7.66
C THR A 95 6.84 4.58 8.93
N GLY A 96 7.65 4.29 9.94
CA GLY A 96 7.14 4.02 11.26
C GLY A 96 6.55 5.29 11.86
N ALA A 97 5.57 5.15 12.68
CA ALA A 97 4.88 6.32 13.22
C ALA A 97 5.57 6.88 14.45
#